data_77a941191d1e48a9c19b02609cb045b1
#
_entry.id   77a941191d1e48a9c19b02609cb045b1
#
_cell.length_a   1.000
_cell.length_b   1.000
_cell.length_c   1.000
_cell.angle_alpha   90.00
_cell.angle_beta   90.00
_cell.angle_gamma   90.00
#
_symmetry.space_group_name_H-M   'P 1'
#
loop_
_entity.id
_entity.type
_entity.pdbx_description
1 polymer ?
#
loop_
_entity_poly.entity_id
_entity_poly.type
_entity_poly.pdbx_seq_one_letter_code
_entity_poly.pdbx_strand_id
1 'polypeptide(L)'
;RWSPNHKKKKLELKNSRIKKLKNKDMKTSDELYEKVNAFIDKLPYNREPKSLYEPIQYVLSLGGKRIRPVLMLLSYNLWKDDPERILMPAVAVETYHNYTLLHDDLMDNADKRRGHVTVHKKWDANTAILSGDSMLVVAYQRLATVEQAKLKPVLELFTETALEIGEGQQFDMDFENRNDVTEDEYIEMIRLKTSVLLACALKIGAILAGAPVSDAEALYKFGEQIGLAFQLQDDLLDVYGDPEVFGKEIGGDIMCNKKTYMLINAFNRANAEQKKELQKWCSGEKFDRKEKVAAVTRLYDEIGIRQLCEAKIEHYFAEGKKWLDQVALPEERKVELRAYTNQMMKREN
;
A
#
# COMPACT_ATOMS: atom_id res chain seq x y z
N ARG A 1 42.28 29.59 -23.32
CA ARG A 1 42.01 28.14 -23.54
C ARG A 1 41.31 27.59 -22.27
N TRP A 2 40.04 27.24 -22.38
CA TRP A 2 39.25 26.76 -21.29
C TRP A 2 39.56 25.26 -21.06
N SER A 3 39.73 24.85 -19.79
CA SER A 3 40.06 23.50 -19.39
C SER A 3 38.96 22.50 -19.77
N PRO A 4 39.29 21.23 -20.11
CA PRO A 4 38.31 20.18 -20.45
C PRO A 4 37.21 19.98 -19.40
N ASN A 5 37.50 20.23 -18.15
CA ASN A 5 36.54 20.14 -17.04
C ASN A 5 35.43 21.18 -17.09
N HIS A 6 35.72 22.36 -17.64
CA HIS A 6 34.71 23.43 -17.78
C HIS A 6 33.69 23.12 -18.87
N LYS A 7 34.13 22.46 -19.97
CA LYS A 7 33.24 22.00 -21.04
C LYS A 7 32.33 20.85 -20.57
N LYS A 8 32.85 19.93 -19.77
CA LYS A 8 32.09 18.79 -19.22
C LYS A 8 30.99 19.29 -18.27
N LYS A 9 31.33 20.18 -17.35
CA LYS A 9 30.38 20.80 -16.40
C LYS A 9 29.30 21.63 -17.07
N LYS A 10 29.63 22.33 -18.18
CA LYS A 10 28.68 23.11 -18.98
C LYS A 10 27.76 22.21 -19.80
N LEU A 11 28.23 21.06 -20.27
CA LEU A 11 27.45 20.04 -20.96
C LEU A 11 26.50 19.31 -19.98
N GLU A 12 26.95 18.99 -18.79
CA GLU A 12 26.15 18.40 -17.72
C GLU A 12 25.04 19.35 -17.23
N LEU A 13 25.36 20.65 -17.07
CA LEU A 13 24.38 21.69 -16.75
C LEU A 13 23.38 21.92 -17.89
N LYS A 14 23.81 21.86 -19.15
CA LYS A 14 22.95 21.97 -20.32
C LYS A 14 22.04 20.76 -20.45
N ASN A 15 22.56 19.56 -20.22
CA ASN A 15 21.79 18.31 -20.21
C ASN A 15 20.80 18.24 -19.04
N SER A 16 21.20 18.73 -17.86
CA SER A 16 20.31 18.88 -16.70
C SER A 16 19.19 19.91 -16.96
N ARG A 17 19.51 21.02 -17.62
CA ARG A 17 18.51 22.03 -18.01
C ARG A 17 17.57 21.53 -19.10
N ILE A 18 18.08 20.78 -20.09
CA ILE A 18 17.27 20.14 -21.14
C ILE A 18 16.39 19.04 -20.53
N LYS A 19 16.92 18.24 -19.56
CA LYS A 19 16.13 17.30 -18.79
C LYS A 19 14.99 17.98 -18.02
N LYS A 20 15.28 19.10 -17.31
CA LYS A 20 14.26 19.89 -16.62
C LYS A 20 13.23 20.51 -17.56
N LEU A 21 13.62 20.89 -18.76
CA LEU A 21 12.71 21.48 -19.75
C LEU A 21 11.84 20.42 -20.46
N LYS A 22 12.35 19.19 -20.65
CA LYS A 22 11.58 18.09 -21.24
C LYS A 22 10.58 17.44 -20.25
N ASN A 23 10.80 17.57 -18.95
CA ASN A 23 9.89 17.08 -17.90
C ASN A 23 8.94 18.17 -17.36
N LYS A 24 8.83 19.30 -18.02
CA LYS A 24 8.05 20.45 -17.52
C LYS A 24 6.54 20.16 -17.44
N ASP A 25 6.07 19.15 -18.13
CA ASP A 25 4.65 18.80 -18.21
C ASP A 25 4.26 17.59 -17.31
N MET A 26 5.25 16.82 -16.80
CA MET A 26 4.98 15.74 -15.85
C MET A 26 4.77 16.30 -14.44
N LYS A 27 3.67 15.87 -13.79
CA LYS A 27 3.37 16.21 -12.40
C LYS A 27 4.20 15.39 -11.45
N THR A 28 4.65 16.02 -10.35
CA THR A 28 5.33 15.32 -9.27
C THR A 28 4.34 14.57 -8.39
N SER A 29 4.81 13.57 -7.66
CA SER A 29 4.01 12.83 -6.68
C SER A 29 3.39 13.74 -5.62
N ASP A 30 4.12 14.77 -5.17
CA ASP A 30 3.63 15.75 -4.20
C ASP A 30 2.50 16.60 -4.78
N GLU A 31 2.64 17.10 -6.01
CA GLU A 31 1.56 17.83 -6.70
C GLU A 31 0.31 16.98 -6.88
N LEU A 32 0.48 15.68 -7.19
CA LEU A 32 -0.62 14.73 -7.34
C LEU A 32 -1.29 14.41 -6.01
N TYR A 33 -0.52 14.26 -4.95
CA TYR A 33 -1.02 14.10 -3.59
C TYR A 33 -1.92 15.26 -3.15
N GLU A 34 -1.44 16.50 -3.35
CA GLU A 34 -2.23 17.70 -3.04
C GLU A 34 -3.53 17.78 -3.85
N LYS A 35 -3.49 17.41 -5.15
CA LYS A 35 -4.69 17.37 -5.98
C LYS A 35 -5.69 16.32 -5.52
N VAL A 36 -5.24 15.15 -5.10
CA VAL A 36 -6.09 14.09 -4.55
C VAL A 36 -6.81 14.57 -3.28
N ASN A 37 -6.07 15.17 -2.33
CA ASN A 37 -6.67 15.68 -1.10
C ASN A 37 -7.67 16.81 -1.38
N ALA A 38 -7.28 17.80 -2.19
CA ALA A 38 -8.17 18.88 -2.56
C ALA A 38 -9.45 18.40 -3.31
N PHE A 39 -9.38 17.27 -4.01
CA PHE A 39 -10.54 16.65 -4.64
C PHE A 39 -11.42 15.93 -3.62
N ILE A 40 -10.82 15.19 -2.69
CA ILE A 40 -11.54 14.50 -1.60
C ILE A 40 -12.31 15.50 -0.74
N ASP A 41 -11.70 16.64 -0.39
CA ASP A 41 -12.32 17.69 0.44
C ASP A 41 -13.58 18.30 -0.18
N LYS A 42 -13.70 18.23 -1.52
CA LYS A 42 -14.85 18.76 -2.28
C LYS A 42 -15.96 17.74 -2.52
N LEU A 43 -15.79 16.50 -2.06
CA LEU A 43 -16.77 15.45 -2.29
C LEU A 43 -18.09 15.72 -1.54
N PRO A 44 -19.27 15.50 -2.19
CA PRO A 44 -20.56 15.91 -1.68
C PRO A 44 -21.12 14.92 -0.66
N TYR A 45 -20.49 14.81 0.52
CA TYR A 45 -20.99 13.97 1.61
C TYR A 45 -21.89 14.70 2.61
N ASN A 46 -22.07 16.02 2.48
CA ASN A 46 -23.01 16.80 3.29
C ASN A 46 -24.44 16.60 2.78
N ARG A 47 -25.01 15.42 3.00
CA ARG A 47 -26.38 15.06 2.58
C ARG A 47 -27.03 14.09 3.57
N GLU A 48 -28.36 13.95 3.46
CA GLU A 48 -29.12 13.00 4.27
C GLU A 48 -29.08 11.55 3.70
N PRO A 49 -29.15 10.52 4.57
CA PRO A 49 -29.13 10.66 6.03
C PRO A 49 -27.70 10.91 6.54
N LYS A 50 -27.52 11.89 7.40
CA LYS A 50 -26.20 12.30 7.94
C LYS A 50 -25.47 11.14 8.61
N SER A 51 -26.21 10.34 9.38
CA SER A 51 -25.64 9.17 10.07
C SER A 51 -24.96 8.16 9.14
N LEU A 52 -25.29 8.18 7.83
CA LEU A 52 -24.62 7.36 6.81
C LEU A 52 -23.38 8.05 6.21
N TYR A 53 -23.51 9.36 5.91
CA TYR A 53 -22.49 10.08 5.13
C TYR A 53 -21.42 10.78 5.98
N GLU A 54 -21.72 11.19 7.21
CA GLU A 54 -20.74 11.76 8.13
C GLU A 54 -19.60 10.78 8.46
N PRO A 55 -19.83 9.47 8.72
CA PRO A 55 -18.74 8.51 8.89
C PRO A 55 -17.86 8.34 7.65
N ILE A 56 -18.46 8.40 6.45
CA ILE A 56 -17.70 8.33 5.19
C ILE A 56 -16.78 9.56 5.06
N GLN A 57 -17.33 10.75 5.27
CA GLN A 57 -16.56 11.98 5.26
C GLN A 57 -15.45 11.95 6.30
N TYR A 58 -15.77 11.50 7.51
CA TYR A 58 -14.83 11.38 8.60
C TYR A 58 -13.65 10.48 8.22
N VAL A 59 -13.87 9.25 7.74
CA VAL A 59 -12.80 8.32 7.37
C VAL A 59 -11.91 8.90 6.26
N LEU A 60 -12.49 9.52 5.25
CA LEU A 60 -11.75 10.13 4.15
C LEU A 60 -10.94 11.35 4.59
N SER A 61 -11.43 12.10 5.61
CA SER A 61 -10.75 13.29 6.16
C SER A 61 -9.59 12.95 7.10
N LEU A 62 -9.46 11.70 7.58
CA LEU A 62 -8.36 11.28 8.46
C LEU A 62 -6.97 11.35 7.81
N GLY A 63 -6.90 11.78 6.57
CA GLY A 63 -5.65 11.88 5.83
C GLY A 63 -5.11 10.51 5.39
N GLY A 64 -3.80 10.41 5.32
CA GLY A 64 -3.07 9.22 4.88
C GLY A 64 -2.16 9.50 3.71
N LYS A 65 -1.34 8.53 3.34
CA LYS A 65 -0.30 8.68 2.30
C LYS A 65 -0.86 8.72 0.87
N ARG A 66 -2.15 8.43 0.67
CA ARG A 66 -2.82 8.42 -0.65
C ARG A 66 -2.04 7.66 -1.73
N ILE A 67 -1.37 6.60 -1.35
CA ILE A 67 -0.44 5.86 -2.23
C ILE A 67 -1.15 5.37 -3.50
N ARG A 68 -2.32 4.76 -3.38
CA ARG A 68 -3.06 4.15 -4.49
C ARG A 68 -3.52 5.17 -5.53
N PRO A 69 -4.21 6.24 -5.15
CA PRO A 69 -4.57 7.28 -6.13
C PRO A 69 -3.36 7.96 -6.76
N VAL A 70 -2.29 8.22 -6.00
CA VAL A 70 -1.06 8.82 -6.55
C VAL A 70 -0.39 7.86 -7.55
N LEU A 71 -0.30 6.56 -7.26
CA LEU A 71 0.21 5.56 -8.20
C LEU A 71 -0.62 5.48 -9.49
N MET A 72 -1.96 5.55 -9.40
CA MET A 72 -2.83 5.59 -10.58
C MET A 72 -2.55 6.81 -11.44
N LEU A 73 -2.44 7.99 -10.83
CA LEU A 73 -2.16 9.23 -11.52
C LEU A 73 -0.75 9.24 -12.14
N LEU A 74 0.26 8.73 -11.43
CA LEU A 74 1.62 8.57 -11.95
C LEU A 74 1.67 7.58 -13.12
N SER A 75 0.95 6.48 -13.04
CA SER A 75 0.83 5.51 -14.13
C SER A 75 0.20 6.13 -15.37
N TYR A 76 -0.90 6.86 -15.22
CA TYR A 76 -1.51 7.61 -16.32
C TYR A 76 -0.53 8.63 -16.92
N ASN A 77 0.22 9.33 -16.07
CA ASN A 77 1.17 10.35 -16.46
C ASN A 77 2.39 9.81 -17.24
N LEU A 78 2.57 8.50 -17.32
CA LEU A 78 3.56 7.90 -18.20
C LEU A 78 3.28 8.18 -19.70
N TRP A 79 1.99 8.23 -20.10
CA TRP A 79 1.55 8.44 -21.48
C TRP A 79 0.86 9.78 -21.75
N LYS A 80 0.27 10.39 -20.72
CA LYS A 80 -0.55 11.61 -20.80
C LYS A 80 -0.08 12.65 -19.80
N ASP A 81 -0.16 13.92 -20.13
CA ASP A 81 0.34 15.03 -19.30
C ASP A 81 -0.78 15.73 -18.48
N ASP A 82 -2.00 15.19 -18.53
CA ASP A 82 -3.21 15.72 -17.88
C ASP A 82 -3.82 14.73 -16.86
N PRO A 83 -3.06 14.25 -15.86
CA PRO A 83 -3.53 13.22 -14.91
C PRO A 83 -4.77 13.64 -14.11
N GLU A 84 -5.07 14.93 -14.03
CA GLU A 84 -6.27 15.46 -13.38
C GLU A 84 -7.58 14.93 -13.99
N ARG A 85 -7.57 14.51 -15.25
CA ARG A 85 -8.75 13.92 -15.92
C ARG A 85 -9.23 12.64 -15.27
N ILE A 86 -8.35 11.93 -14.58
CA ILE A 86 -8.67 10.67 -13.92
C ILE A 86 -8.68 10.77 -12.37
N LEU A 87 -8.85 11.97 -11.82
CA LEU A 87 -8.99 12.16 -10.36
C LEU A 87 -10.18 11.39 -9.79
N MET A 88 -11.32 11.36 -10.51
CA MET A 88 -12.51 10.63 -10.04
C MET A 88 -12.25 9.13 -9.90
N PRO A 89 -11.76 8.37 -10.89
CA PRO A 89 -11.40 6.97 -10.71
C PRO A 89 -10.25 6.75 -9.71
N ALA A 90 -9.28 7.67 -9.61
CA ALA A 90 -8.21 7.58 -8.60
C ALA A 90 -8.79 7.67 -7.17
N VAL A 91 -9.70 8.59 -6.93
CA VAL A 91 -10.39 8.74 -5.65
C VAL A 91 -11.41 7.62 -5.41
N ALA A 92 -11.93 6.97 -6.46
CA ALA A 92 -12.75 5.77 -6.32
C ALA A 92 -11.95 4.63 -5.65
N VAL A 93 -10.72 4.37 -6.12
CA VAL A 93 -9.83 3.36 -5.52
C VAL A 93 -9.45 3.71 -4.09
N GLU A 94 -9.21 5.00 -3.80
CA GLU A 94 -8.95 5.45 -2.43
C GLU A 94 -10.19 5.31 -1.53
N THR A 95 -11.38 5.55 -2.05
CA THR A 95 -12.65 5.34 -1.31
C THR A 95 -12.83 3.86 -0.97
N TYR A 96 -12.59 2.97 -1.93
CA TYR A 96 -12.59 1.54 -1.71
C TYR A 96 -11.56 1.11 -0.66
N HIS A 97 -10.33 1.63 -0.75
CA HIS A 97 -9.31 1.34 0.26
C HIS A 97 -9.75 1.77 1.68
N ASN A 98 -10.33 2.95 1.81
CA ASN A 98 -10.83 3.40 3.12
C ASN A 98 -12.06 2.60 3.60
N TYR A 99 -12.89 2.05 2.68
CA TYR A 99 -13.90 1.06 2.99
C TYR A 99 -13.29 -0.19 3.63
N THR A 100 -12.26 -0.77 3.01
CA THR A 100 -11.62 -1.97 3.57
C THR A 100 -11.01 -1.70 4.94
N LEU A 101 -10.40 -0.53 5.16
CA LEU A 101 -9.85 -0.13 6.46
C LEU A 101 -10.94 0.05 7.53
N LEU A 102 -12.11 0.59 7.15
CA LEU A 102 -13.22 0.81 8.07
C LEU A 102 -13.80 -0.52 8.56
N HIS A 103 -13.97 -1.49 7.67
CA HIS A 103 -14.42 -2.83 8.03
C HIS A 103 -13.35 -3.64 8.77
N ASP A 104 -12.09 -3.54 8.39
CA ASP A 104 -10.94 -4.13 9.08
C ASP A 104 -10.89 -3.65 10.55
N ASP A 105 -10.99 -2.35 10.78
CA ASP A 105 -11.05 -1.77 12.13
C ASP A 105 -12.19 -2.35 12.99
N LEU A 106 -13.34 -2.62 12.38
CA LEU A 106 -14.47 -3.23 13.09
C LEU A 106 -14.20 -4.70 13.41
N MET A 107 -13.67 -5.47 12.45
CA MET A 107 -13.33 -6.89 12.63
C MET A 107 -12.27 -7.07 13.71
N ASP A 108 -11.24 -6.21 13.72
CA ASP A 108 -10.14 -6.22 14.68
C ASP A 108 -10.52 -5.56 16.02
N ASN A 109 -11.72 -4.99 16.14
CA ASN A 109 -12.16 -4.19 17.29
C ASN A 109 -11.17 -3.08 17.66
N ALA A 110 -10.52 -2.48 16.67
CA ALA A 110 -9.46 -1.48 16.83
C ALA A 110 -10.00 -0.17 17.42
N ASP A 111 -9.34 0.39 18.41
CA ASP A 111 -9.77 1.65 19.05
C ASP A 111 -9.43 2.88 18.20
N LYS A 112 -8.31 2.85 17.48
CA LYS A 112 -7.79 4.00 16.74
C LYS A 112 -7.25 3.62 15.37
N ARG A 113 -7.45 4.53 14.41
CA ARG A 113 -6.83 4.53 13.07
C ARG A 113 -6.19 5.89 12.82
N ARG A 114 -4.90 5.93 12.46
CA ARG A 114 -4.16 7.18 12.21
C ARG A 114 -4.24 8.19 13.37
N GLY A 115 -4.22 7.70 14.60
CA GLY A 115 -4.35 8.52 15.81
C GLY A 115 -5.78 8.95 16.18
N HIS A 116 -6.77 8.67 15.34
CA HIS A 116 -8.17 9.03 15.54
C HIS A 116 -9.01 7.81 15.93
N VAL A 117 -10.11 8.05 16.66
CA VAL A 117 -11.06 7.01 17.05
C VAL A 117 -11.67 6.35 15.81
N THR A 118 -11.80 5.02 15.81
CA THR A 118 -12.41 4.27 14.70
C THR A 118 -13.92 4.52 14.60
N VAL A 119 -14.52 4.27 13.43
CA VAL A 119 -15.95 4.57 13.19
C VAL A 119 -16.84 3.81 14.14
N HIS A 120 -16.61 2.50 14.36
CA HIS A 120 -17.45 1.68 15.24
C HIS A 120 -17.35 2.08 16.73
N LYS A 121 -16.26 2.74 17.13
CA LYS A 121 -16.09 3.29 18.49
C LYS A 121 -16.70 4.69 18.61
N LYS A 122 -16.66 5.49 17.53
CA LYS A 122 -17.18 6.87 17.53
C LYS A 122 -18.70 6.91 17.32
N TRP A 123 -19.24 6.02 16.52
CA TRP A 123 -20.68 5.82 16.30
C TRP A 123 -21.09 4.48 16.88
N ASP A 124 -21.23 3.46 16.06
CA ASP A 124 -21.54 2.07 16.43
C ASP A 124 -21.18 1.10 15.28
N ALA A 125 -21.29 -0.21 15.56
CA ALA A 125 -20.95 -1.26 14.59
C ALA A 125 -21.86 -1.25 13.35
N ASN A 126 -23.18 -1.02 13.51
CA ASN A 126 -24.10 -0.99 12.38
C ASN A 126 -23.82 0.18 11.46
N THR A 127 -23.50 1.34 12.03
CA THR A 127 -23.07 2.54 11.27
C THR A 127 -21.79 2.25 10.50
N ALA A 128 -20.81 1.57 11.11
CA ALA A 128 -19.59 1.18 10.42
C ALA A 128 -19.88 0.24 9.24
N ILE A 129 -20.73 -0.76 9.41
CA ILE A 129 -21.13 -1.69 8.33
C ILE A 129 -21.80 -0.92 7.19
N LEU A 130 -22.87 -0.17 7.48
CA LEU A 130 -23.66 0.51 6.44
C LEU A 130 -22.88 1.60 5.70
N SER A 131 -22.07 2.37 6.42
CA SER A 131 -21.23 3.40 5.82
C SER A 131 -20.14 2.76 4.94
N GLY A 132 -19.53 1.66 5.38
CA GLY A 132 -18.57 0.89 4.59
C GLY A 132 -19.21 0.33 3.32
N ASP A 133 -20.35 -0.35 3.41
CA ASP A 133 -21.07 -0.88 2.23
C ASP A 133 -21.40 0.24 1.24
N SER A 134 -21.81 1.40 1.76
CA SER A 134 -22.08 2.58 0.92
C SER A 134 -20.80 3.11 0.26
N MET A 135 -19.65 3.07 0.93
CA MET A 135 -18.36 3.44 0.32
C MET A 135 -17.99 2.51 -0.82
N LEU A 136 -18.24 1.21 -0.70
CA LEU A 136 -18.04 0.23 -1.78
C LEU A 136 -18.88 0.61 -3.01
N VAL A 137 -20.16 0.86 -2.82
CA VAL A 137 -21.08 1.26 -3.91
C VAL A 137 -20.63 2.59 -4.55
N VAL A 138 -20.23 3.57 -3.72
CA VAL A 138 -19.72 4.86 -4.20
C VAL A 138 -18.44 4.71 -5.00
N ALA A 139 -17.55 3.78 -4.63
CA ALA A 139 -16.34 3.49 -5.42
C ALA A 139 -16.71 3.00 -6.82
N TYR A 140 -17.64 2.04 -6.95
CA TYR A 140 -18.14 1.59 -8.25
C TYR A 140 -18.82 2.70 -9.04
N GLN A 141 -19.66 3.52 -8.39
CA GLN A 141 -20.34 4.66 -9.03
C GLN A 141 -19.32 5.64 -9.64
N ARG A 142 -18.21 5.91 -8.96
CA ARG A 142 -17.14 6.78 -9.45
C ARG A 142 -16.32 6.13 -10.57
N LEU A 143 -16.02 4.84 -10.47
CA LEU A 143 -15.35 4.13 -11.56
C LEU A 143 -16.21 4.08 -12.83
N ALA A 144 -17.53 4.02 -12.68
CA ALA A 144 -18.45 4.04 -13.81
C ALA A 144 -18.46 5.37 -14.60
N THR A 145 -17.77 6.39 -14.12
CA THR A 145 -17.64 7.68 -14.83
C THR A 145 -16.53 7.70 -15.91
N VAL A 146 -15.72 6.65 -16.03
CA VAL A 146 -14.68 6.55 -17.06
C VAL A 146 -15.29 6.47 -18.47
N GLU A 147 -14.48 6.76 -19.48
CA GLU A 147 -14.90 6.64 -20.88
C GLU A 147 -15.48 5.25 -21.18
N GLN A 148 -16.59 5.20 -21.89
CA GLN A 148 -17.33 3.95 -22.14
C GLN A 148 -16.48 2.86 -22.80
N ALA A 149 -15.57 3.23 -23.69
CA ALA A 149 -14.66 2.27 -24.34
C ALA A 149 -13.69 1.59 -23.34
N LYS A 150 -13.44 2.20 -22.19
CA LYS A 150 -12.53 1.70 -21.14
C LYS A 150 -13.27 1.18 -19.91
N LEU A 151 -14.58 1.38 -19.84
CA LEU A 151 -15.39 1.06 -18.68
C LEU A 151 -15.33 -0.43 -18.35
N LYS A 152 -15.57 -1.30 -19.36
CA LYS A 152 -15.58 -2.74 -19.13
C LYS A 152 -14.25 -3.27 -18.57
N PRO A 153 -13.08 -3.04 -19.21
CA PRO A 153 -11.82 -3.54 -18.68
C PRO A 153 -11.44 -2.95 -17.31
N VAL A 154 -11.83 -1.72 -17.01
CA VAL A 154 -11.60 -1.11 -15.69
C VAL A 154 -12.47 -1.77 -14.62
N LEU A 155 -13.76 -1.99 -14.89
CA LEU A 155 -14.66 -2.63 -13.94
C LEU A 155 -14.34 -4.11 -13.72
N GLU A 156 -13.98 -4.86 -14.77
CA GLU A 156 -13.57 -6.26 -14.67
C GLU A 156 -12.34 -6.38 -13.76
N LEU A 157 -11.28 -5.59 -14.02
CA LEU A 157 -10.07 -5.56 -13.21
C LEU A 157 -10.36 -5.18 -11.76
N PHE A 158 -11.15 -4.12 -11.54
CA PHE A 158 -11.44 -3.65 -10.19
C PHE A 158 -12.31 -4.67 -9.42
N THR A 159 -13.27 -5.30 -10.07
CA THR A 159 -14.15 -6.31 -9.44
C THR A 159 -13.38 -7.55 -9.02
N GLU A 160 -12.51 -8.06 -9.90
CA GLU A 160 -11.60 -9.17 -9.58
C GLU A 160 -10.71 -8.82 -8.39
N THR A 161 -10.07 -7.65 -8.43
CA THR A 161 -9.24 -7.14 -7.32
C THR A 161 -10.04 -7.01 -6.01
N ALA A 162 -11.29 -6.56 -6.08
CA ALA A 162 -12.14 -6.42 -4.89
C ALA A 162 -12.47 -7.78 -4.26
N LEU A 163 -12.69 -8.82 -5.07
CA LEU A 163 -12.87 -10.19 -4.60
C LEU A 163 -11.58 -10.75 -3.99
N GLU A 164 -10.44 -10.60 -4.67
CA GLU A 164 -9.14 -11.01 -4.16
C GLU A 164 -8.82 -10.40 -2.78
N ILE A 165 -9.17 -9.12 -2.57
CA ILE A 165 -8.96 -8.45 -1.27
C ILE A 165 -9.85 -9.08 -0.19
N GLY A 166 -11.10 -9.43 -0.51
CA GLY A 166 -11.98 -10.16 0.40
C GLY A 166 -11.43 -11.54 0.79
N GLU A 167 -10.91 -12.28 -0.20
CA GLU A 167 -10.22 -13.57 0.02
C GLU A 167 -8.98 -13.39 0.90
N GLY A 168 -8.15 -12.37 0.64
CA GLY A 168 -6.99 -12.06 1.45
C GLY A 168 -7.32 -11.70 2.89
N GLN A 169 -8.42 -10.96 3.11
CA GLN A 169 -8.91 -10.66 4.44
C GLN A 169 -9.39 -11.92 5.16
N GLN A 170 -10.08 -12.83 4.47
CA GLN A 170 -10.52 -14.09 5.04
C GLN A 170 -9.34 -14.98 5.43
N PHE A 171 -8.31 -15.09 4.58
CA PHE A 171 -7.08 -15.81 4.94
C PHE A 171 -6.40 -15.24 6.18
N ASP A 172 -6.29 -13.90 6.29
CA ASP A 172 -5.68 -13.25 7.47
C ASP A 172 -6.42 -13.65 8.76
N MET A 173 -7.77 -13.64 8.74
CA MET A 173 -8.61 -14.08 9.86
C MET A 173 -8.46 -15.59 10.16
N ASP A 174 -8.44 -16.43 9.12
CA ASP A 174 -8.30 -17.89 9.30
C ASP A 174 -6.94 -18.25 9.91
N PHE A 175 -5.88 -17.51 9.55
CA PHE A 175 -4.52 -17.73 10.07
C PHE A 175 -4.39 -17.43 11.56
N GLU A 176 -5.25 -16.60 12.14
CA GLU A 176 -5.24 -16.36 13.59
C GLU A 176 -5.36 -17.65 14.41
N ASN A 177 -6.17 -18.59 13.93
CA ASN A 177 -6.49 -19.85 14.60
C ASN A 177 -5.61 -21.03 14.13
N ARG A 178 -4.63 -20.80 13.25
CA ARG A 178 -3.73 -21.82 12.70
C ARG A 178 -2.32 -21.65 13.23
N ASN A 179 -1.61 -22.79 13.43
CA ASN A 179 -0.20 -22.81 13.81
C ASN A 179 0.70 -23.46 12.73
N ASP A 180 0.12 -23.83 11.61
CA ASP A 180 0.75 -24.52 10.47
C ASP A 180 0.84 -23.64 9.22
N VAL A 181 0.61 -22.33 9.35
CA VAL A 181 0.69 -21.38 8.25
C VAL A 181 2.10 -21.37 7.67
N THR A 182 2.20 -21.62 6.37
CA THR A 182 3.47 -21.61 5.64
C THR A 182 3.86 -20.22 5.16
N GLU A 183 5.13 -20.05 4.79
CA GLU A 183 5.61 -18.79 4.17
C GLU A 183 4.83 -18.48 2.89
N ASP A 184 4.61 -19.48 2.03
CA ASP A 184 3.90 -19.27 0.76
C ASP A 184 2.44 -18.86 0.96
N GLU A 185 1.73 -19.45 1.94
CA GLU A 185 0.38 -19.03 2.31
C GLU A 185 0.36 -17.58 2.82
N TYR A 186 1.33 -17.20 3.63
CA TYR A 186 1.44 -15.83 4.11
C TYR A 186 1.71 -14.83 2.96
N ILE A 187 2.63 -15.14 2.06
CA ILE A 187 2.92 -14.30 0.88
C ILE A 187 1.68 -14.15 0.00
N GLU A 188 0.93 -15.24 -0.23
CA GLU A 188 -0.31 -15.18 -0.99
C GLU A 188 -1.37 -14.32 -0.29
N MET A 189 -1.54 -14.46 1.01
CA MET A 189 -2.47 -13.64 1.79
C MET A 189 -2.15 -12.14 1.66
N ILE A 190 -0.88 -11.72 1.83
CA ILE A 190 -0.52 -10.30 1.69
C ILE A 190 -0.56 -9.82 0.24
N ARG A 191 -0.34 -10.71 -0.76
CA ARG A 191 -0.59 -10.41 -2.17
C ARG A 191 -2.04 -10.02 -2.37
N LEU A 192 -2.97 -10.85 -1.94
CA LEU A 192 -4.41 -10.64 -2.06
C LEU A 192 -4.89 -9.44 -1.23
N LYS A 193 -4.55 -9.38 0.06
CA LYS A 193 -5.05 -8.33 0.96
C LYS A 193 -4.50 -6.94 0.63
N THR A 194 -3.24 -6.84 0.18
CA THR A 194 -2.54 -5.56 0.07
C THR A 194 -2.05 -5.23 -1.35
N SER A 195 -1.34 -6.17 -2.01
CA SER A 195 -0.59 -5.87 -3.23
C SER A 195 -1.48 -5.66 -4.44
N VAL A 196 -2.53 -6.45 -4.59
CA VAL A 196 -3.41 -6.41 -5.78
C VAL A 196 -4.08 -5.06 -6.00
N LEU A 197 -4.37 -4.29 -4.92
CA LEU A 197 -4.97 -2.97 -5.09
C LEU A 197 -3.96 -1.90 -5.56
N LEU A 198 -2.66 -2.05 -5.22
CA LEU A 198 -1.63 -1.20 -5.80
C LEU A 198 -1.42 -1.53 -7.28
N ALA A 199 -1.39 -2.82 -7.61
CA ALA A 199 -1.30 -3.33 -8.98
C ALA A 199 -2.50 -2.86 -9.83
N CYS A 200 -3.71 -3.00 -9.30
CA CYS A 200 -4.95 -2.53 -9.91
C CYS A 200 -4.91 -1.02 -10.20
N ALA A 201 -4.49 -0.20 -9.23
CA ALA A 201 -4.39 1.25 -9.40
C ALA A 201 -3.45 1.63 -10.55
N LEU A 202 -2.26 1.01 -10.62
CA LEU A 202 -1.30 1.24 -11.70
C LEU A 202 -1.85 0.81 -13.06
N LYS A 203 -2.46 -0.38 -13.15
CA LYS A 203 -3.02 -0.90 -14.40
C LYS A 203 -4.23 -0.09 -14.87
N ILE A 204 -5.11 0.36 -13.97
CA ILE A 204 -6.21 1.27 -14.33
C ILE A 204 -5.66 2.58 -14.91
N GLY A 205 -4.65 3.19 -14.28
CA GLY A 205 -3.99 4.39 -14.80
C GLY A 205 -3.48 4.19 -16.22
N ALA A 206 -2.81 3.07 -16.50
CA ALA A 206 -2.32 2.70 -17.82
C ALA A 206 -3.46 2.51 -18.84
N ILE A 207 -4.52 1.77 -18.48
CA ILE A 207 -5.70 1.56 -19.34
C ILE A 207 -6.34 2.89 -19.70
N LEU A 208 -6.53 3.78 -18.73
CA LEU A 208 -7.13 5.09 -18.93
C LEU A 208 -6.26 6.01 -19.80
N ALA A 209 -4.94 5.88 -19.72
CA ALA A 209 -4.00 6.57 -20.59
C ALA A 209 -3.97 6.03 -22.03
N GLY A 210 -4.51 4.83 -22.27
CA GLY A 210 -4.45 4.16 -23.57
C GLY A 210 -3.11 3.47 -23.82
N ALA A 211 -2.46 2.99 -22.78
CA ALA A 211 -1.23 2.23 -22.86
C ALA A 211 -1.41 0.91 -23.63
N PRO A 212 -0.35 0.37 -24.26
CA PRO A 212 -0.36 -0.99 -24.76
C PRO A 212 -0.71 -2.02 -23.66
N VAL A 213 -1.40 -3.09 -24.01
CA VAL A 213 -1.80 -4.14 -23.05
C VAL A 213 -0.59 -4.72 -22.32
N SER A 214 0.52 -4.99 -23.05
CA SER A 214 1.77 -5.48 -22.45
C SER A 214 2.33 -4.55 -21.38
N ASP A 215 2.28 -3.23 -21.61
CA ASP A 215 2.78 -2.24 -20.66
C ASP A 215 1.86 -2.10 -19.43
N ALA A 216 0.54 -2.20 -19.66
CA ALA A 216 -0.42 -2.22 -18.56
C ALA A 216 -0.24 -3.48 -17.67
N GLU A 217 0.04 -4.64 -18.26
CA GLU A 217 0.38 -5.88 -17.54
C GLU A 217 1.71 -5.76 -16.79
N ALA A 218 2.73 -5.18 -17.41
CA ALA A 218 4.01 -4.94 -16.76
C ALA A 218 3.85 -4.02 -15.52
N LEU A 219 3.01 -2.98 -15.62
CA LEU A 219 2.68 -2.11 -14.48
C LEU A 219 1.86 -2.82 -13.40
N TYR A 220 0.97 -3.74 -13.77
CA TYR A 220 0.28 -4.59 -12.80
C TYR A 220 1.29 -5.43 -12.00
N LYS A 221 2.17 -6.15 -12.71
CA LYS A 221 3.22 -6.97 -12.07
C LYS A 221 4.19 -6.12 -11.24
N PHE A 222 4.57 -4.94 -11.71
CA PHE A 222 5.34 -3.98 -10.94
C PHE A 222 4.64 -3.64 -9.62
N GLY A 223 3.35 -3.29 -9.66
CA GLY A 223 2.55 -2.93 -8.48
C GLY A 223 2.39 -4.09 -7.50
N GLU A 224 2.22 -5.31 -8.01
CA GLU A 224 2.13 -6.53 -7.20
C GLU A 224 3.43 -6.76 -6.40
N GLN A 225 4.59 -6.67 -7.05
CA GLN A 225 5.89 -6.84 -6.41
C GLN A 225 6.19 -5.73 -5.39
N ILE A 226 5.92 -4.47 -5.75
CA ILE A 226 6.08 -3.33 -4.82
C ILE A 226 5.14 -3.46 -3.62
N GLY A 227 3.92 -3.97 -3.82
CA GLY A 227 2.96 -4.20 -2.76
C GLY A 227 3.41 -5.26 -1.76
N LEU A 228 4.01 -6.37 -2.24
CA LEU A 228 4.60 -7.41 -1.39
C LEU A 228 5.77 -6.84 -0.57
N ALA A 229 6.70 -6.14 -1.21
CA ALA A 229 7.81 -5.47 -0.52
C ALA A 229 7.31 -4.49 0.54
N PHE A 230 6.28 -3.71 0.21
CA PHE A 230 5.68 -2.71 1.09
C PHE A 230 5.04 -3.33 2.33
N GLN A 231 4.30 -4.44 2.20
CA GLN A 231 3.69 -5.12 3.34
C GLN A 231 4.73 -5.76 4.24
N LEU A 232 5.74 -6.45 3.67
CA LEU A 232 6.85 -6.98 4.45
C LEU A 232 7.63 -5.89 5.19
N GLN A 233 7.76 -4.70 4.58
CA GLN A 233 8.36 -3.54 5.23
C GLN A 233 7.49 -3.04 6.41
N ASP A 234 6.17 -3.01 6.25
CA ASP A 234 5.26 -2.62 7.35
C ASP A 234 5.37 -3.61 8.52
N ASP A 235 5.43 -4.91 8.27
CA ASP A 235 5.64 -5.95 9.31
C ASP A 235 7.01 -5.79 9.99
N LEU A 236 8.05 -5.50 9.21
CA LEU A 236 9.39 -5.26 9.75
C LEU A 236 9.43 -4.02 10.67
N LEU A 237 8.74 -2.96 10.26
CA LEU A 237 8.66 -1.72 11.03
C LEU A 237 7.79 -1.86 12.30
N ASP A 238 6.82 -2.77 12.33
CA ASP A 238 6.09 -3.08 13.56
C ASP A 238 6.99 -3.66 14.65
N VAL A 239 8.10 -4.32 14.28
CA VAL A 239 9.05 -4.90 15.24
C VAL A 239 10.25 -3.99 15.50
N TYR A 240 10.81 -3.37 14.45
CA TYR A 240 12.10 -2.68 14.48
C TYR A 240 12.01 -1.17 14.17
N GLY A 241 10.83 -0.66 13.92
CA GLY A 241 10.64 0.75 13.59
C GLY A 241 10.83 1.69 14.79
N ASP A 242 11.07 2.97 14.53
CA ASP A 242 11.02 4.01 15.53
C ASP A 242 9.55 4.41 15.79
N PRO A 243 9.03 4.28 17.04
CA PRO A 243 7.65 4.65 17.36
C PRO A 243 7.29 6.09 17.01
N GLU A 244 8.25 7.03 17.09
CA GLU A 244 8.03 8.44 16.77
C GLU A 244 7.84 8.65 15.26
N VAL A 245 8.56 7.87 14.44
CA VAL A 245 8.48 7.93 12.96
C VAL A 245 7.32 7.09 12.44
N PHE A 246 7.10 5.90 13.02
CA PHE A 246 6.07 4.96 12.59
C PHE A 246 4.66 5.41 13.02
N GLY A 247 4.57 6.21 14.09
CA GLY A 247 3.30 6.76 14.60
C GLY A 247 2.39 5.74 15.27
N LYS A 248 2.91 4.58 15.63
CA LYS A 248 2.24 3.49 16.36
C LYS A 248 3.17 2.92 17.43
N GLU A 249 2.60 2.28 18.44
CA GLU A 249 3.40 1.43 19.33
C GLU A 249 3.92 0.22 18.54
N ILE A 250 5.22 -0.05 18.64
CA ILE A 250 5.86 -1.22 18.05
C ILE A 250 5.47 -2.51 18.76
N GLY A 251 5.58 -3.65 18.06
CA GLY A 251 5.33 -4.98 18.59
C GLY A 251 3.84 -5.35 18.68
N GLY A 252 2.98 -4.69 17.92
CA GLY A 252 1.56 -5.02 17.81
C GLY A 252 1.36 -6.45 17.31
N ASP A 253 2.02 -6.81 16.24
CA ASP A 253 1.97 -8.15 15.64
C ASP A 253 2.49 -9.23 16.58
N ILE A 254 3.55 -8.94 17.34
CA ILE A 254 4.08 -9.85 18.38
C ILE A 254 3.03 -10.08 19.47
N MET A 255 2.38 -9.01 19.93
CA MET A 255 1.37 -9.13 21.00
C MET A 255 0.18 -9.98 20.58
N CYS A 256 -0.27 -9.86 19.35
CA CYS A 256 -1.39 -10.63 18.78
C CYS A 256 -0.99 -12.02 18.28
N ASN A 257 0.28 -12.40 18.36
CA ASN A 257 0.80 -13.66 17.77
C ASN A 257 0.49 -13.77 16.27
N LYS A 258 0.50 -12.64 15.55
CA LYS A 258 0.19 -12.59 14.13
C LYS A 258 1.15 -13.45 13.33
N LYS A 259 0.61 -14.27 12.42
CA LYS A 259 1.38 -15.18 11.56
C LYS A 259 2.05 -14.39 10.42
N THR A 260 3.01 -13.51 10.79
CA THR A 260 3.82 -12.74 9.84
C THR A 260 4.93 -13.60 9.27
N TYR A 261 5.55 -13.11 8.17
CA TYR A 261 6.76 -13.71 7.60
C TYR A 261 7.83 -13.96 8.66
N MET A 262 8.00 -13.02 9.59
CA MET A 262 9.02 -13.12 10.65
C MET A 262 8.67 -14.24 11.65
N LEU A 263 7.45 -14.31 12.15
CA LEU A 263 7.06 -15.34 13.11
C LEU A 263 7.13 -16.74 12.49
N ILE A 264 6.62 -16.91 11.28
CA ILE A 264 6.65 -18.19 10.54
C ILE A 264 8.11 -18.67 10.37
N ASN A 265 8.98 -17.78 9.89
CA ASN A 265 10.39 -18.12 9.68
C ASN A 265 11.17 -18.32 11.00
N ALA A 266 10.79 -17.61 12.07
CA ALA A 266 11.36 -17.87 13.39
C ALA A 266 11.08 -19.30 13.84
N PHE A 267 9.84 -19.79 13.75
CA PHE A 267 9.51 -21.17 14.06
C PHE A 267 10.20 -22.21 13.16
N ASN A 268 10.35 -21.89 11.88
CA ASN A 268 10.98 -22.79 10.91
C ASN A 268 12.50 -22.95 11.12
N ARG A 269 13.17 -21.91 11.64
CA ARG A 269 14.64 -21.83 11.77
C ARG A 269 15.16 -22.00 13.20
N ALA A 270 14.27 -21.88 14.20
CA ALA A 270 14.62 -21.99 15.60
C ALA A 270 15.18 -23.37 15.95
N ASN A 271 16.23 -23.41 16.77
CA ASN A 271 16.67 -24.63 17.44
C ASN A 271 15.63 -25.07 18.50
N ALA A 272 15.86 -26.21 19.15
CA ALA A 272 14.89 -26.80 20.09
C ALA A 272 14.58 -25.87 21.29
N GLU A 273 15.59 -25.18 21.83
CA GLU A 273 15.44 -24.25 22.96
C GLU A 273 14.69 -22.96 22.52
N GLN A 274 15.09 -22.36 21.43
CA GLN A 274 14.44 -21.18 20.85
C GLN A 274 12.98 -21.46 20.48
N LYS A 275 12.72 -22.65 19.91
CA LYS A 275 11.36 -23.06 19.56
C LYS A 275 10.46 -23.20 20.79
N LYS A 276 11.01 -23.77 21.87
CA LYS A 276 10.30 -23.88 23.14
C LYS A 276 9.99 -22.52 23.77
N GLU A 277 10.95 -21.57 23.64
CA GLU A 277 10.75 -20.22 24.14
C GLU A 277 9.72 -19.46 23.28
N LEU A 278 9.78 -19.55 21.95
CA LEU A 278 8.76 -18.99 21.05
C LEU A 278 7.36 -19.53 21.37
N GLN A 279 7.22 -20.85 21.56
CA GLN A 279 5.96 -21.50 21.94
C GLN A 279 5.41 -20.95 23.26
N LYS A 280 6.28 -20.70 24.26
CA LYS A 280 5.88 -20.06 25.52
C LYS A 280 5.26 -18.68 25.25
N TRP A 281 5.95 -17.81 24.51
CA TRP A 281 5.48 -16.44 24.23
C TRP A 281 4.23 -16.39 23.35
N CYS A 282 3.98 -17.42 22.55
CA CYS A 282 2.80 -17.56 21.70
C CYS A 282 1.67 -18.40 22.32
N SER A 283 1.78 -18.81 23.59
CA SER A 283 0.84 -19.75 24.25
C SER A 283 -0.57 -19.20 24.53
N GLY A 284 -0.82 -17.92 24.28
CA GLY A 284 -2.10 -17.26 24.62
C GLY A 284 -2.21 -16.82 26.09
N GLU A 285 -1.18 -17.06 26.91
CA GLU A 285 -1.10 -16.51 28.26
C GLU A 285 -0.96 -14.99 28.21
N LYS A 286 -1.41 -14.30 29.25
CA LYS A 286 -1.22 -12.86 29.38
C LYS A 286 0.19 -12.57 29.84
N PHE A 287 0.94 -11.91 28.99
CA PHE A 287 2.29 -11.42 29.29
C PHE A 287 2.31 -9.89 29.38
N ASP A 288 3.28 -9.37 30.13
CA ASP A 288 3.62 -7.96 30.02
C ASP A 288 4.09 -7.63 28.60
N ARG A 289 3.59 -6.54 28.04
CA ARG A 289 3.87 -6.14 26.64
C ARG A 289 5.38 -5.98 26.41
N LYS A 290 6.06 -5.27 27.31
CA LYS A 290 7.49 -4.96 27.15
C LYS A 290 8.33 -6.23 27.23
N GLU A 291 8.00 -7.14 28.15
CA GLU A 291 8.69 -8.41 28.30
C GLU A 291 8.53 -9.30 27.07
N LYS A 292 7.29 -9.45 26.58
CA LYS A 292 7.00 -10.28 25.41
C LYS A 292 7.67 -9.73 24.16
N VAL A 293 7.50 -8.45 23.86
CA VAL A 293 8.09 -7.81 22.68
C VAL A 293 9.61 -7.91 22.72
N ALA A 294 10.24 -7.60 23.86
CA ALA A 294 11.71 -7.69 24.00
C ALA A 294 12.21 -9.13 23.82
N ALA A 295 11.54 -10.14 24.40
CA ALA A 295 11.95 -11.53 24.30
C ALA A 295 11.81 -12.07 22.87
N VAL A 296 10.71 -11.79 22.19
CA VAL A 296 10.49 -12.28 20.81
C VAL A 296 11.42 -11.55 19.84
N THR A 297 11.63 -10.23 19.99
CA THR A 297 12.58 -9.47 19.16
C THR A 297 14.00 -10.02 19.32
N ARG A 298 14.44 -10.28 20.54
CA ARG A 298 15.73 -10.93 20.81
C ARG A 298 15.86 -12.28 20.09
N LEU A 299 14.83 -13.12 20.14
CA LEU A 299 14.82 -14.41 19.43
C LEU A 299 14.91 -14.20 17.91
N TYR A 300 14.20 -13.21 17.35
CA TYR A 300 14.32 -12.88 15.93
C TYR A 300 15.74 -12.47 15.56
N ASP A 301 16.43 -11.69 16.41
CA ASP A 301 17.81 -11.26 16.18
C ASP A 301 18.77 -12.47 16.25
N GLU A 302 18.64 -13.31 17.25
CA GLU A 302 19.48 -14.52 17.42
C GLU A 302 19.33 -15.52 16.26
N ILE A 303 18.11 -15.65 15.70
CA ILE A 303 17.81 -16.55 14.57
C ILE A 303 18.19 -15.90 13.22
N GLY A 304 18.38 -14.58 13.17
CA GLY A 304 18.67 -13.84 11.94
C GLY A 304 17.42 -13.51 11.09
N ILE A 305 16.26 -13.39 11.75
CA ILE A 305 14.98 -13.15 11.06
C ILE A 305 14.91 -11.77 10.45
N ARG A 306 15.49 -10.75 11.10
CA ARG A 306 15.56 -9.39 10.56
C ARG A 306 16.19 -9.38 9.17
N GLN A 307 17.40 -9.93 9.05
CA GLN A 307 18.16 -9.98 7.79
C GLN A 307 17.43 -10.79 6.72
N LEU A 308 16.73 -11.86 7.13
CA LEU A 308 15.93 -12.66 6.21
C LEU A 308 14.77 -11.85 5.63
N CYS A 309 14.06 -11.09 6.46
CA CYS A 309 12.95 -10.22 6.04
C CYS A 309 13.46 -9.09 5.14
N GLU A 310 14.54 -8.41 5.52
CA GLU A 310 15.18 -7.37 4.71
C GLU A 310 15.57 -7.90 3.31
N ALA A 311 16.18 -9.07 3.23
CA ALA A 311 16.54 -9.71 1.95
C ALA A 311 15.28 -10.05 1.10
N LYS A 312 14.17 -10.46 1.72
CA LYS A 312 12.91 -10.74 1.02
C LYS A 312 12.29 -9.46 0.46
N ILE A 313 12.31 -8.36 1.23
CA ILE A 313 11.88 -7.03 0.79
C ILE A 313 12.69 -6.56 -0.42
N GLU A 314 14.03 -6.64 -0.33
CA GLU A 314 14.92 -6.27 -1.43
C GLU A 314 14.66 -7.10 -2.69
N HIS A 315 14.42 -8.41 -2.54
CA HIS A 315 14.08 -9.30 -3.64
C HIS A 315 12.84 -8.83 -4.39
N TYR A 316 11.71 -8.64 -3.69
CA TYR A 316 10.48 -8.20 -4.34
C TYR A 316 10.62 -6.80 -4.96
N PHE A 317 11.32 -5.90 -4.29
CA PHE A 317 11.56 -4.57 -4.84
C PHE A 317 12.41 -4.60 -6.11
N ALA A 318 13.42 -5.47 -6.15
CA ALA A 318 14.26 -5.65 -7.35
C ALA A 318 13.45 -6.28 -8.50
N GLU A 319 12.62 -7.30 -8.21
CA GLU A 319 11.72 -7.90 -9.22
C GLU A 319 10.73 -6.85 -9.77
N GLY A 320 10.17 -6.02 -8.90
CA GLY A 320 9.31 -4.92 -9.34
C GLY A 320 10.03 -3.98 -10.34
N LYS A 321 11.27 -3.58 -10.04
CA LYS A 321 12.06 -2.74 -10.95
C LYS A 321 12.23 -3.35 -12.33
N LYS A 322 12.46 -4.66 -12.42
CA LYS A 322 12.57 -5.37 -13.71
C LYS A 322 11.28 -5.29 -14.52
N TRP A 323 10.11 -5.34 -13.87
CA TRP A 323 8.84 -5.18 -14.55
C TRP A 323 8.64 -3.75 -15.07
N LEU A 324 9.00 -2.73 -14.29
CA LEU A 324 8.93 -1.35 -14.75
C LEU A 324 9.92 -1.08 -15.91
N ASP A 325 11.06 -1.77 -15.95
CA ASP A 325 12.02 -1.68 -17.05
C ASP A 325 11.44 -2.21 -18.37
N GLN A 326 10.51 -3.17 -18.33
CA GLN A 326 9.84 -3.73 -19.51
C GLN A 326 8.83 -2.78 -20.15
N VAL A 327 8.35 -1.76 -19.43
CA VAL A 327 7.44 -0.75 -19.99
C VAL A 327 8.15 -0.01 -21.12
N ALA A 328 7.56 -0.05 -22.33
CA ALA A 328 8.17 0.43 -23.57
C ALA A 328 8.12 1.97 -23.70
N LEU A 329 8.63 2.67 -22.69
CA LEU A 329 8.73 4.14 -22.65
C LEU A 329 10.17 4.59 -22.33
N PRO A 330 10.56 5.80 -22.78
CA PRO A 330 11.83 6.40 -22.38
C PRO A 330 11.94 6.54 -20.85
N GLU A 331 13.15 6.39 -20.31
CA GLU A 331 13.39 6.48 -18.86
C GLU A 331 12.93 7.80 -18.26
N GLU A 332 12.99 8.89 -19.02
CA GLU A 332 12.51 10.21 -18.59
C GLU A 332 11.03 10.21 -18.20
N ARG A 333 10.20 9.37 -18.82
CA ARG A 333 8.78 9.21 -18.47
C ARG A 333 8.57 8.41 -17.18
N LYS A 334 9.50 7.53 -16.83
CA LYS A 334 9.43 6.63 -15.67
C LYS A 334 10.06 7.21 -14.39
N VAL A 335 10.80 8.32 -14.49
CA VAL A 335 11.59 8.90 -13.39
C VAL A 335 10.74 9.17 -12.13
N GLU A 336 9.58 9.79 -12.28
CA GLU A 336 8.75 10.17 -11.14
C GLU A 336 8.13 8.95 -10.45
N LEU A 337 7.63 7.99 -11.22
CA LEU A 337 7.12 6.74 -10.67
C LEU A 337 8.20 5.96 -9.93
N ARG A 338 9.43 5.89 -10.47
CA ARG A 338 10.58 5.28 -9.78
C ARG A 338 10.94 6.03 -8.50
N ALA A 339 10.98 7.36 -8.56
CA ALA A 339 11.31 8.18 -7.39
C ALA A 339 10.30 7.96 -6.27
N TYR A 340 9.01 7.99 -6.61
CA TYR A 340 7.93 7.79 -5.64
C TYR A 340 7.98 6.40 -5.00
N THR A 341 8.14 5.33 -5.79
CA THR A 341 8.23 3.97 -5.25
C THR A 341 9.51 3.72 -4.46
N ASN A 342 10.64 4.33 -4.85
CA ASN A 342 11.85 4.32 -4.03
C ASN A 342 11.65 5.03 -2.68
N GLN A 343 10.89 6.14 -2.66
CA GLN A 343 10.56 6.86 -1.41
C GLN A 343 9.63 6.03 -0.52
N MET A 344 8.66 5.33 -1.11
CA MET A 344 7.79 4.42 -0.36
C MET A 344 8.58 3.34 0.40
N MET A 345 9.68 2.85 -0.19
CA MET A 345 10.54 1.81 0.40
C MET A 345 11.63 2.36 1.32
N LYS A 346 11.94 3.66 1.23
CA LYS A 346 12.91 4.34 2.11
C LYS A 346 12.28 4.91 3.37
N ARG A 347 11.19 4.35 3.85
CA ARG A 347 10.67 4.69 5.17
C ARG A 347 11.80 4.41 6.17
N GLU A 348 12.47 5.49 6.59
CA GLU A 348 13.61 5.40 7.49
C GLU A 348 13.15 4.85 8.84
N ASN A 349 13.97 3.90 9.29
CA ASN A 349 13.93 3.32 10.62
C ASN A 349 14.09 4.40 11.69
#